data_0f1dcca1795b39ae6cb950bb0ef4d94a
#
_entry.id   0f1dcca1795b39ae6cb950bb0ef4d94a
#
_cell.length_a   1.000
_cell.length_b   1.000
_cell.length_c   1.000
_cell.angle_alpha   90.00
_cell.angle_beta   90.00
_cell.angle_gamma   90.00
#
_symmetry.space_group_name_H-M   'P 1'
#
loop_
_entity.id
_entity.type
_entity.pdbx_description
1 polymer ?
#
loop_
_entity_poly.entity_id
_entity_poly.type
_entity_poly.pdbx_seq_one_letter_code
_entity_poly.pdbx_strand_id
1 'polypeptide(L)'
;MGRIAGVTAAETRERLLRAAADMFAERGYDGTRVADIAAAAGLSNGALYAHFDSKAELLVGALRAHGRRLLADLFATDPGRSVTDLLLAVGRRLPLRRDPSGYLIVEALVAARRDQDVARPMRDYMGERADWMAGLMRVAQADRELDPALSPDALAHFCLLLAMGSALITPDLHAVGEAEWADLLTRLVAALAPAGPTTTDRNNAVKVQIDHKRCQGHGRCYDLAPGLFGDDDEGYGMVLGDGIVPPDQEHAARLAVLNCPERAVELLEEA
;
A
#
# COMPACT_ATOMS: atom_id res chain seq x y z
N MET A 1 24.87 -24.24 -16.27
CA MET A 1 24.26 -24.05 -14.93
C MET A 1 22.75 -24.07 -15.10
N GLY A 2 22.08 -25.09 -14.55
CA GLY A 2 20.69 -25.39 -14.87
C GLY A 2 19.71 -24.37 -14.31
N ARG A 3 18.82 -23.87 -15.18
CA ARG A 3 17.53 -23.32 -14.76
C ARG A 3 16.83 -24.43 -13.97
N ILE A 4 16.39 -24.12 -12.76
CA ILE A 4 15.47 -25.00 -12.02
C ILE A 4 14.21 -25.06 -12.91
N ALA A 5 13.95 -26.23 -13.51
CA ALA A 5 12.83 -26.42 -14.40
C ALA A 5 11.52 -26.17 -13.64
N GLY A 6 10.70 -25.22 -14.09
CA GLY A 6 9.37 -24.96 -13.55
C GLY A 6 9.21 -23.73 -12.67
N VAL A 7 10.28 -22.96 -12.35
CA VAL A 7 10.16 -21.71 -11.57
C VAL A 7 10.22 -20.51 -12.52
N THR A 8 9.21 -19.66 -12.47
CA THR A 8 9.15 -18.42 -13.28
C THR A 8 10.10 -17.34 -12.75
N ALA A 9 10.42 -16.35 -13.58
CA ALA A 9 11.22 -15.20 -13.17
C ALA A 9 10.54 -14.42 -12.03
N ALA A 10 9.21 -14.33 -12.05
CA ALA A 10 8.41 -13.69 -11.01
C ALA A 10 8.51 -14.43 -9.66
N GLU A 11 8.39 -15.74 -9.66
CA GLU A 11 8.54 -16.57 -8.46
C GLU A 11 9.96 -16.49 -7.89
N THR A 12 10.96 -16.45 -8.77
CA THR A 12 12.37 -16.27 -8.36
C THR A 12 12.57 -14.93 -7.68
N ARG A 13 12.03 -13.86 -8.27
CA ARG A 13 12.09 -12.49 -7.73
C ARG A 13 11.38 -12.42 -6.37
N GLU A 14 10.21 -13.04 -6.24
CA GLU A 14 9.46 -13.05 -4.98
C GLU A 14 10.21 -13.79 -3.86
N ARG A 15 10.85 -14.93 -4.16
CA ARG A 15 11.68 -15.67 -3.19
C ARG A 15 12.85 -14.83 -2.70
N LEU A 16 13.52 -14.11 -3.60
CA LEU A 16 14.61 -13.19 -3.25
C LEU A 16 14.12 -12.05 -2.36
N LEU A 17 13.00 -11.42 -2.68
CA LEU A 17 12.43 -10.32 -1.89
C LEU A 17 11.99 -10.77 -0.49
N ARG A 18 11.48 -11.99 -0.35
CA ARG A 18 11.11 -12.57 0.95
C ARG A 18 12.36 -12.83 1.80
N ALA A 19 13.34 -13.53 1.25
CA ALA A 19 14.61 -13.80 1.96
C ALA A 19 15.34 -12.49 2.33
N ALA A 20 15.30 -11.49 1.46
CA ALA A 20 15.88 -10.18 1.74
C ALA A 20 15.17 -9.46 2.89
N ALA A 21 13.82 -9.47 2.90
CA ALA A 21 13.05 -8.86 3.98
C ALA A 21 13.41 -9.46 5.35
N ASP A 22 13.44 -10.78 5.44
CA ASP A 22 13.77 -11.49 6.68
C ASP A 22 15.19 -11.16 7.15
N MET A 23 16.17 -11.23 6.25
CA MET A 23 17.58 -11.01 6.61
C MET A 23 17.89 -9.55 6.93
N PHE A 24 17.32 -8.60 6.22
CA PHE A 24 17.50 -7.17 6.54
C PHE A 24 16.81 -6.80 7.86
N ALA A 25 15.67 -7.40 8.17
CA ALA A 25 15.01 -7.18 9.44
C ALA A 25 15.79 -7.79 10.63
N GLU A 26 16.45 -8.95 10.42
CA GLU A 26 17.20 -9.64 11.45
C GLU A 26 18.61 -9.06 11.69
N ARG A 27 19.34 -8.74 10.61
CA ARG A 27 20.78 -8.41 10.64
C ARG A 27 21.11 -6.98 10.28
N GLY A 28 20.12 -6.20 9.91
CA GLY A 28 20.31 -4.86 9.38
C GLY A 28 20.86 -4.82 7.94
N TYR A 29 20.85 -3.62 7.36
CA TYR A 29 21.36 -3.41 6.01
C TYR A 29 22.87 -3.71 5.94
N ASP A 30 23.68 -3.11 6.82
CA ASP A 30 25.13 -3.25 6.79
C ASP A 30 25.59 -4.69 7.10
N GLY A 31 24.93 -5.36 8.05
CA GLY A 31 25.22 -6.73 8.50
C GLY A 31 24.83 -7.84 7.52
N THR A 32 24.05 -7.52 6.48
CA THR A 32 23.54 -8.51 5.52
C THR A 32 24.41 -8.53 4.25
N ARG A 33 24.82 -9.71 3.81
CA ARG A 33 25.51 -9.91 2.52
C ARG A 33 24.54 -10.39 1.45
N VAL A 34 24.68 -9.88 0.23
CA VAL A 34 23.87 -10.30 -0.92
C VAL A 34 23.96 -11.81 -1.19
N ALA A 35 25.17 -12.37 -0.97
CA ALA A 35 25.42 -13.80 -1.10
C ALA A 35 24.57 -14.66 -0.13
N ASP A 36 24.39 -14.18 1.09
CA ASP A 36 23.62 -14.87 2.11
C ASP A 36 22.13 -14.85 1.77
N ILE A 37 21.63 -13.72 1.21
CA ILE A 37 20.25 -13.60 0.71
C ILE A 37 20.01 -14.59 -0.45
N ALA A 38 20.92 -14.65 -1.41
CA ALA A 38 20.82 -15.59 -2.52
C ALA A 38 20.78 -17.04 -2.02
N ALA A 39 21.67 -17.39 -1.08
CA ALA A 39 21.71 -18.72 -0.46
C ALA A 39 20.40 -19.04 0.30
N ALA A 40 19.89 -18.11 1.11
CA ALA A 40 18.62 -18.26 1.83
C ALA A 40 17.42 -18.45 0.88
N ALA A 41 17.45 -17.80 -0.29
CA ALA A 41 16.47 -18.01 -1.34
C ALA A 41 16.69 -19.31 -2.15
N GLY A 42 17.78 -20.07 -1.90
CA GLY A 42 18.15 -21.28 -2.66
C GLY A 42 18.60 -20.95 -4.08
N LEU A 43 19.27 -19.82 -4.28
CA LEU A 43 19.68 -19.30 -5.59
C LEU A 43 21.18 -18.97 -5.59
N SER A 44 21.76 -18.80 -6.77
CA SER A 44 23.12 -18.31 -6.94
C SER A 44 23.15 -16.77 -6.91
N ASN A 45 24.33 -16.19 -6.59
CA ASN A 45 24.54 -14.74 -6.71
C ASN A 45 24.25 -14.21 -8.13
N GLY A 46 24.63 -14.98 -9.16
CA GLY A 46 24.34 -14.59 -10.53
C GLY A 46 22.83 -14.53 -10.84
N ALA A 47 22.03 -15.42 -10.25
CA ALA A 47 20.59 -15.38 -10.38
C ALA A 47 19.99 -14.14 -9.67
N LEU A 48 20.54 -13.75 -8.52
CA LEU A 48 20.11 -12.54 -7.81
C LEU A 48 20.41 -11.28 -8.64
N TYR A 49 21.64 -11.14 -9.16
CA TYR A 49 22.02 -9.99 -9.96
C TYR A 49 21.35 -9.92 -11.35
N ALA A 50 20.70 -11.00 -11.79
CA ALA A 50 19.80 -10.94 -12.95
C ALA A 50 18.45 -10.26 -12.66
N HIS A 51 18.11 -10.05 -11.38
CA HIS A 51 16.85 -9.45 -10.93
C HIS A 51 17.00 -8.11 -10.21
N PHE A 52 18.17 -7.85 -9.63
CA PHE A 52 18.44 -6.65 -8.84
C PHE A 52 19.85 -6.14 -9.10
N ASP A 53 19.98 -4.87 -9.45
CA ASP A 53 21.27 -4.25 -9.79
C ASP A 53 22.12 -3.96 -8.54
N SER A 54 21.50 -3.85 -7.37
CA SER A 54 22.18 -3.50 -6.13
C SER A 54 21.51 -4.07 -4.88
N LYS A 55 22.26 -4.09 -3.78
CA LYS A 55 21.74 -4.40 -2.44
C LYS A 55 20.68 -3.38 -1.99
N ALA A 56 20.85 -2.10 -2.38
CA ALA A 56 19.90 -1.03 -2.10
C ALA A 56 18.57 -1.25 -2.83
N GLU A 57 18.61 -1.62 -4.10
CA GLU A 57 17.40 -1.96 -4.86
C GLU A 57 16.68 -3.17 -4.26
N LEU A 58 17.43 -4.18 -3.83
CA LEU A 58 16.87 -5.36 -3.18
C LEU A 58 16.17 -5.01 -1.86
N LEU A 59 16.76 -4.11 -1.03
CA LEU A 59 16.15 -3.63 0.23
C LEU A 59 14.82 -2.91 -0.04
N VAL A 60 14.83 -1.93 -0.94
CA VAL A 60 13.61 -1.16 -1.25
C VAL A 60 12.58 -2.01 -1.99
N GLY A 61 13.03 -2.94 -2.83
CA GLY A 61 12.18 -3.96 -3.44
C GLY A 61 11.48 -4.85 -2.42
N ALA A 62 12.20 -5.28 -1.36
CA ALA A 62 11.63 -6.05 -0.26
C ALA A 62 10.57 -5.24 0.52
N LEU A 63 10.84 -3.96 0.79
CA LEU A 63 9.88 -3.04 1.39
C LEU A 63 8.60 -2.89 0.55
N ARG A 64 8.74 -2.66 -0.76
CA ARG A 64 7.60 -2.56 -1.68
C ARG A 64 6.76 -3.83 -1.70
N ALA A 65 7.40 -5.00 -1.78
CA ALA A 65 6.70 -6.28 -1.77
C ALA A 65 5.93 -6.52 -0.46
N HIS A 66 6.56 -6.20 0.68
CA HIS A 66 5.92 -6.30 1.99
C HIS A 66 4.73 -5.34 2.13
N GLY A 67 4.91 -4.07 1.76
CA GLY A 67 3.86 -3.06 1.81
C GLY A 67 2.64 -3.41 0.95
N ARG A 68 2.85 -3.96 -0.25
CA ARG A 68 1.74 -4.44 -1.11
C ARG A 68 0.94 -5.56 -0.48
N ARG A 69 1.60 -6.54 0.16
CA ARG A 69 0.89 -7.64 0.86
C ARG A 69 0.02 -7.11 1.98
N LEU A 70 0.60 -6.25 2.83
CA LEU A 70 -0.14 -5.66 3.95
C LEU A 70 -1.41 -4.92 3.48
N LEU A 71 -1.31 -4.15 2.39
CA LEU A 71 -2.44 -3.44 1.81
C LEU A 71 -3.47 -4.41 1.21
N ALA A 72 -3.00 -5.44 0.49
CA ALA A 72 -3.88 -6.47 -0.05
C ALA A 72 -4.70 -7.14 1.05
N ASP A 73 -4.07 -7.52 2.16
CA ASP A 73 -4.73 -8.17 3.28
C ASP A 73 -5.76 -7.24 3.95
N LEU A 74 -5.48 -5.93 4.03
CA LEU A 74 -6.39 -4.95 4.58
C LEU A 74 -7.67 -4.79 3.75
N PHE A 75 -7.55 -4.72 2.42
CA PHE A 75 -8.69 -4.56 1.53
C PHE A 75 -9.45 -5.88 1.26
N ALA A 76 -8.76 -7.03 1.29
CA ALA A 76 -9.40 -8.32 1.12
C ALA A 76 -10.40 -8.66 2.24
N THR A 77 -10.22 -8.06 3.44
CA THR A 77 -11.05 -8.36 4.60
C THR A 77 -12.46 -7.77 4.49
N ASP A 78 -12.61 -6.59 3.87
CA ASP A 78 -13.91 -5.92 3.69
C ASP A 78 -13.79 -4.84 2.59
N PRO A 79 -14.11 -5.15 1.34
CA PRO A 79 -14.04 -4.22 0.22
C PRO A 79 -14.96 -3.00 0.32
N GLY A 80 -16.03 -3.11 1.10
CA GLY A 80 -17.02 -2.04 1.33
C GLY A 80 -16.74 -1.15 2.54
N ARG A 81 -15.63 -1.40 3.25
CA ARG A 81 -15.29 -0.64 4.46
C ARG A 81 -14.91 0.80 4.12
N SER A 82 -15.42 1.74 4.91
CA SER A 82 -15.04 3.14 4.80
C SER A 82 -13.53 3.36 5.01
N VAL A 83 -12.99 4.41 4.42
CA VAL A 83 -11.56 4.74 4.57
C VAL A 83 -11.24 5.07 6.02
N THR A 84 -12.11 5.79 6.72
CA THR A 84 -11.92 6.12 8.13
C THR A 84 -11.95 4.90 9.03
N ASP A 85 -12.84 3.93 8.77
CA ASP A 85 -12.86 2.65 9.49
C ASP A 85 -11.60 1.82 9.25
N LEU A 86 -11.10 1.83 8.00
CA LEU A 86 -9.84 1.18 7.65
C LEU A 86 -8.67 1.81 8.42
N LEU A 87 -8.58 3.15 8.43
CA LEU A 87 -7.54 3.89 9.16
C LEU A 87 -7.62 3.62 10.67
N LEU A 88 -8.82 3.58 11.24
CA LEU A 88 -9.02 3.22 12.64
C LEU A 88 -8.58 1.78 12.93
N ALA A 89 -8.97 0.83 12.08
CA ALA A 89 -8.60 -0.59 12.26
C ALA A 89 -7.07 -0.79 12.21
N VAL A 90 -6.38 -0.10 11.29
CA VAL A 90 -4.92 -0.12 11.18
C VAL A 90 -4.30 0.62 12.38
N GLY A 91 -4.75 1.83 12.65
CA GLY A 91 -4.23 2.69 13.70
C GLY A 91 -4.29 2.05 15.08
N ARG A 92 -5.39 1.35 15.40
CA ARG A 92 -5.55 0.62 16.67
C ARG A 92 -4.50 -0.47 16.88
N ARG A 93 -3.99 -1.06 15.79
CA ARG A 93 -2.99 -2.13 15.84
C ARG A 93 -1.54 -1.61 15.88
N LEU A 94 -1.31 -0.32 15.55
CA LEU A 94 0.05 0.22 15.47
C LEU A 94 0.87 0.01 16.74
N PRO A 95 0.40 0.38 17.96
CA PRO A 95 1.20 0.24 19.17
C PRO A 95 1.30 -1.20 19.67
N LEU A 96 0.54 -2.15 19.08
CA LEU A 96 0.53 -3.55 19.46
C LEU A 96 1.42 -4.41 18.55
N ARG A 97 1.94 -3.82 17.48
CA ARG A 97 2.72 -4.56 16.47
C ARG A 97 4.04 -5.04 17.03
N ARG A 98 4.25 -6.35 16.94
CA ARG A 98 5.53 -7.04 17.18
C ARG A 98 6.09 -7.66 15.90
N ASP A 99 5.63 -7.14 14.75
CA ASP A 99 5.98 -7.67 13.45
C ASP A 99 7.42 -7.28 13.08
N PRO A 100 8.31 -8.24 12.80
CA PRO A 100 9.68 -7.98 12.33
C PRO A 100 9.75 -7.06 11.11
N SER A 101 8.70 -7.02 10.29
CA SER A 101 8.63 -6.14 9.11
C SER A 101 8.60 -4.65 9.45
N GLY A 102 8.20 -4.27 10.66
CA GLY A 102 8.36 -2.89 11.17
C GLY A 102 9.82 -2.48 11.24
N TYR A 103 10.72 -3.40 11.53
CA TYR A 103 12.16 -3.12 11.55
C TYR A 103 12.74 -2.89 10.16
N LEU A 104 12.17 -3.51 9.12
CA LEU A 104 12.67 -3.35 7.75
C LEU A 104 12.56 -1.90 7.26
N ILE A 105 11.47 -1.19 7.56
CA ILE A 105 11.32 0.22 7.17
C ILE A 105 12.28 1.11 7.97
N VAL A 106 12.43 0.85 9.27
CA VAL A 106 13.36 1.60 10.13
C VAL A 106 14.79 1.41 9.63
N GLU A 107 15.19 0.19 9.33
CA GLU A 107 16.52 -0.13 8.80
C GLU A 107 16.79 0.57 7.47
N ALA A 108 15.81 0.57 6.56
CA ALA A 108 15.94 1.25 5.28
C ALA A 108 16.05 2.78 5.44
N LEU A 109 15.31 3.38 6.38
CA LEU A 109 15.41 4.81 6.70
C LEU A 109 16.76 5.17 7.30
N VAL A 110 17.30 4.34 8.18
CA VAL A 110 18.63 4.53 8.78
C VAL A 110 19.71 4.39 7.72
N ALA A 111 19.64 3.34 6.88
CA ALA A 111 20.58 3.13 5.78
C ALA A 111 20.54 4.30 4.78
N ALA A 112 19.36 4.81 4.42
CA ALA A 112 19.19 5.95 3.52
C ALA A 112 19.86 7.26 4.02
N ARG A 113 20.06 7.40 5.32
CA ARG A 113 20.77 8.57 5.89
C ARG A 113 22.28 8.52 5.70
N ARG A 114 22.83 7.34 5.45
CA ARG A 114 24.27 7.08 5.37
C ARG A 114 24.71 6.71 3.95
N ASP A 115 23.80 6.15 3.16
CA ASP A 115 24.07 5.61 1.83
C ASP A 115 23.15 6.28 0.80
N GLN A 116 23.76 7.02 -0.16
CA GLN A 116 23.03 7.72 -1.22
C GLN A 116 22.38 6.76 -2.23
N ASP A 117 22.93 5.56 -2.38
CA ASP A 117 22.35 4.54 -3.27
C ASP A 117 21.06 3.97 -2.68
N VAL A 118 20.90 3.99 -1.35
CA VAL A 118 19.65 3.68 -0.66
C VAL A 118 18.72 4.89 -0.61
N ALA A 119 19.27 6.09 -0.45
CA ALA A 119 18.46 7.31 -0.26
C ALA A 119 17.56 7.65 -1.46
N ARG A 120 18.04 7.42 -2.70
CA ARG A 120 17.25 7.70 -3.90
C ARG A 120 16.02 6.82 -4.00
N PRO A 121 16.13 5.47 -4.09
CA PRO A 121 14.97 4.60 -4.20
C PRO A 121 14.08 4.66 -2.97
N MET A 122 14.61 5.05 -1.80
CA MET A 122 13.83 5.24 -0.59
C MET A 122 12.96 6.51 -0.66
N ARG A 123 13.46 7.60 -1.25
CA ARG A 123 12.64 8.81 -1.51
C ARG A 123 11.47 8.49 -2.45
N ASP A 124 11.74 7.74 -3.53
CA ASP A 124 10.70 7.34 -4.48
C ASP A 124 9.62 6.47 -3.79
N TYR A 125 10.07 5.50 -2.98
CA TYR A 125 9.16 4.66 -2.19
C TYR A 125 8.30 5.46 -1.20
N MET A 126 8.90 6.41 -0.48
CA MET A 126 8.16 7.26 0.47
C MET A 126 7.20 8.21 -0.24
N GLY A 127 7.58 8.73 -1.42
CA GLY A 127 6.70 9.52 -2.28
C GLY A 127 5.49 8.70 -2.75
N GLU A 128 5.69 7.52 -3.31
CA GLU A 128 4.63 6.60 -3.71
C GLU A 128 3.65 6.30 -2.54
N ARG A 129 4.20 6.09 -1.34
CA ARG A 129 3.39 5.84 -0.14
C ARG A 129 2.57 7.06 0.30
N ALA A 130 3.18 8.25 0.24
CA ALA A 130 2.51 9.50 0.56
C ALA A 130 1.38 9.79 -0.45
N ASP A 131 1.64 9.66 -1.74
CA ASP A 131 0.66 9.87 -2.82
C ASP A 131 -0.52 8.92 -2.69
N TRP A 132 -0.24 7.64 -2.43
CA TRP A 132 -1.28 6.65 -2.21
C TRP A 132 -2.13 6.98 -0.98
N MET A 133 -1.52 7.34 0.14
CA MET A 133 -2.24 7.70 1.36
C MET A 133 -3.07 8.98 1.15
N ALA A 134 -2.52 9.99 0.46
CA ALA A 134 -3.27 11.19 0.11
C ALA A 134 -4.46 10.89 -0.80
N GLY A 135 -4.31 9.91 -1.71
CA GLY A 135 -5.42 9.39 -2.50
C GLY A 135 -6.55 8.81 -1.64
N LEU A 136 -6.22 7.99 -0.61
CA LEU A 136 -7.22 7.51 0.36
C LEU A 136 -7.93 8.65 1.09
N MET A 137 -7.20 9.70 1.48
CA MET A 137 -7.82 10.88 2.13
C MET A 137 -8.79 11.58 1.20
N ARG A 138 -8.46 11.70 -0.11
CA ARG A 138 -9.37 12.28 -1.11
C ARG A 138 -10.64 11.42 -1.30
N VAL A 139 -10.52 10.09 -1.27
CA VAL A 139 -11.68 9.19 -1.29
C VAL A 139 -12.56 9.46 -0.06
N ALA A 140 -11.99 9.48 1.15
CA ALA A 140 -12.73 9.75 2.38
C ALA A 140 -13.41 11.14 2.37
N GLN A 141 -12.77 12.16 1.78
CA GLN A 141 -13.38 13.48 1.61
C GLN A 141 -14.54 13.47 0.62
N ALA A 142 -14.40 12.75 -0.50
CA ALA A 142 -15.47 12.62 -1.48
C ALA A 142 -16.68 11.87 -0.90
N ASP A 143 -16.44 10.88 -0.03
CA ASP A 143 -17.47 10.13 0.69
C ASP A 143 -17.97 10.84 1.97
N ARG A 144 -17.51 12.08 2.21
CA ARG A 144 -17.87 12.93 3.37
C ARG A 144 -17.52 12.32 4.74
N GLU A 145 -16.55 11.45 4.77
CA GLU A 145 -15.99 10.91 6.02
C GLU A 145 -14.99 11.85 6.65
N LEU A 146 -14.29 12.67 5.85
CA LEU A 146 -13.33 13.69 6.29
C LEU A 146 -13.71 15.08 5.78
N ASP A 147 -13.37 16.09 6.57
CA ASP A 147 -13.59 17.49 6.20
C ASP A 147 -12.80 17.85 4.91
N PRO A 148 -13.49 18.31 3.84
CA PRO A 148 -12.84 18.67 2.59
C PRO A 148 -11.89 19.88 2.70
N ALA A 149 -11.97 20.66 3.79
CA ALA A 149 -11.06 21.78 4.05
C ALA A 149 -9.67 21.31 4.53
N LEU A 150 -9.53 20.05 4.97
CA LEU A 150 -8.25 19.51 5.41
C LEU A 150 -7.39 19.12 4.21
N SER A 151 -6.08 19.39 4.28
CA SER A 151 -5.15 18.97 3.24
C SER A 151 -4.98 17.45 3.24
N PRO A 152 -5.28 16.73 2.13
CA PRO A 152 -5.05 15.29 2.01
C PRO A 152 -3.58 14.92 2.22
N ASP A 153 -2.67 15.76 1.75
CA ASP A 153 -1.23 15.52 1.87
C ASP A 153 -0.74 15.67 3.33
N ALA A 154 -1.30 16.63 4.07
CA ALA A 154 -1.00 16.79 5.49
C ALA A 154 -1.55 15.62 6.32
N LEU A 155 -2.76 15.15 6.03
CA LEU A 155 -3.35 13.96 6.65
C LEU A 155 -2.52 12.70 6.34
N ALA A 156 -2.11 12.53 5.08
CA ALA A 156 -1.25 11.44 4.66
C ALA A 156 0.09 11.46 5.40
N HIS A 157 0.71 12.63 5.51
CA HIS A 157 1.96 12.80 6.24
C HIS A 157 1.81 12.46 7.72
N PHE A 158 0.72 12.90 8.37
CA PHE A 158 0.41 12.54 9.74
C PHE A 158 0.27 11.03 9.95
N CYS A 159 -0.45 10.34 9.07
CA CYS A 159 -0.58 8.87 9.12
C CYS A 159 0.77 8.16 8.94
N LEU A 160 1.63 8.66 8.04
CA LEU A 160 2.96 8.12 7.84
C LEU A 160 3.84 8.32 9.08
N LEU A 161 3.78 9.48 9.73
CA LEU A 161 4.50 9.74 10.99
C LEU A 161 4.06 8.79 12.10
N LEU A 162 2.75 8.56 12.25
CA LEU A 162 2.23 7.59 13.22
C LEU A 162 2.73 6.17 12.93
N ALA A 163 2.67 5.74 11.67
CA ALA A 163 3.13 4.42 11.26
C ALA A 163 4.65 4.24 11.49
N MET A 164 5.46 5.26 11.20
CA MET A 164 6.91 5.23 11.42
C MET A 164 7.23 5.30 12.92
N GLY A 165 6.56 6.17 13.67
CA GLY A 165 6.72 6.27 15.12
C GLY A 165 6.40 4.95 15.83
N SER A 166 5.33 4.26 15.41
CA SER A 166 4.96 2.95 15.97
C SER A 166 5.96 1.84 15.65
N ALA A 167 6.70 1.96 14.54
CA ALA A 167 7.77 1.00 14.22
C ALA A 167 9.03 1.23 15.09
N LEU A 168 9.20 2.44 15.61
CA LEU A 168 10.32 2.80 16.49
C LEU A 168 9.99 2.60 17.97
N ILE A 169 8.76 2.98 18.37
CA ILE A 169 8.29 2.87 19.76
C ILE A 169 7.49 1.57 19.89
N THR A 170 8.21 0.49 20.16
CA THR A 170 7.60 -0.83 20.34
C THR A 170 6.97 -0.97 21.73
N PRO A 171 6.04 -1.92 21.96
CA PRO A 171 5.42 -2.15 23.25
C PRO A 171 6.43 -2.49 24.37
N ASP A 172 7.60 -3.02 23.99
CA ASP A 172 8.66 -3.36 24.97
C ASP A 172 9.42 -2.11 25.46
N LEU A 173 9.42 -1.01 24.66
CA LEU A 173 10.00 0.26 25.05
C LEU A 173 8.99 1.14 25.80
N HIS A 174 7.75 1.19 25.30
CA HIS A 174 6.67 1.96 25.92
C HIS A 174 5.32 1.34 25.57
N ALA A 175 4.61 0.85 26.55
CA ALA A 175 3.28 0.28 26.38
C ALA A 175 2.20 1.32 26.68
N VAL A 176 1.15 1.30 25.88
CA VAL A 176 -0.08 2.06 26.08
C VAL A 176 -1.25 1.08 26.19
N GLY A 177 -2.26 1.39 27.00
CA GLY A 177 -3.48 0.58 27.08
C GLY A 177 -4.22 0.56 25.74
N GLU A 178 -4.59 -0.63 25.29
CA GLU A 178 -5.27 -0.80 24.00
C GLU A 178 -6.58 -0.01 23.90
N ALA A 179 -7.38 -0.03 25.00
CA ALA A 179 -8.64 0.70 25.07
C ALA A 179 -8.43 2.23 25.06
N GLU A 180 -7.43 2.72 25.76
CA GLU A 180 -7.08 4.16 25.83
C GLU A 180 -6.61 4.66 24.47
N TRP A 181 -5.77 3.86 23.79
CA TRP A 181 -5.29 4.17 22.45
C TRP A 181 -6.43 4.17 21.43
N ALA A 182 -7.31 3.16 21.48
CA ALA A 182 -8.46 3.05 20.58
C ALA A 182 -9.46 4.20 20.78
N ASP A 183 -9.72 4.63 22.03
CA ASP A 183 -10.57 5.78 22.32
C ASP A 183 -9.98 7.08 21.78
N LEU A 184 -8.67 7.31 22.01
CA LEU A 184 -7.97 8.48 21.48
C LEU A 184 -8.09 8.57 19.96
N LEU A 185 -7.80 7.48 19.25
CA LEU A 185 -7.89 7.45 17.78
C LEU A 185 -9.31 7.70 17.29
N THR A 186 -10.31 7.09 17.96
CA THR A 186 -11.72 7.27 17.58
C THR A 186 -12.12 8.75 17.71
N ARG A 187 -11.72 9.43 18.78
CA ARG A 187 -11.97 10.87 18.98
C ARG A 187 -11.23 11.74 17.96
N LEU A 188 -9.98 11.39 17.64
CA LEU A 188 -9.20 12.12 16.63
C LEU A 188 -9.86 12.03 15.26
N VAL A 189 -10.24 10.82 14.83
CA VAL A 189 -10.91 10.63 13.53
C VAL A 189 -12.28 11.33 13.50
N ALA A 190 -13.06 11.24 14.59
CA ALA A 190 -14.33 11.94 14.67
C ALA A 190 -14.18 13.48 14.59
N ALA A 191 -13.08 14.03 15.13
CA ALA A 191 -12.79 15.47 15.04
C ALA A 191 -12.35 15.92 13.64
N LEU A 192 -11.99 14.98 12.75
CA LEU A 192 -11.64 15.25 11.35
C LEU A 192 -12.86 15.16 10.41
N ALA A 193 -14.03 14.77 10.93
CA ALA A 193 -15.26 14.71 10.15
C ALA A 193 -15.78 16.11 9.79
N PRO A 194 -16.54 16.26 8.69
CA PRO A 194 -17.11 17.54 8.31
C PRO A 194 -18.05 18.09 9.40
N ALA A 195 -18.00 19.40 9.65
CA ALA A 195 -18.90 20.06 10.59
C ALA A 195 -20.33 20.17 9.99
N GLY A 196 -21.24 19.33 10.46
CA GLY A 196 -22.68 19.45 10.20
C GLY A 196 -23.21 18.76 8.90
N PRO A 197 -24.56 18.67 8.73
CA PRO A 197 -25.16 18.01 7.59
C PRO A 197 -25.09 18.92 6.35
N THR A 198 -24.30 18.55 5.37
CA THR A 198 -24.38 19.12 4.03
C THR A 198 -25.11 18.17 3.08
N THR A 199 -26.41 18.42 2.90
CA THR A 199 -27.15 17.94 1.74
C THR A 199 -26.58 18.67 0.51
N THR A 200 -25.91 17.99 -0.37
CA THR A 200 -25.56 18.54 -1.68
C THR A 200 -25.87 17.51 -2.76
N ASP A 201 -26.58 17.98 -3.76
CA ASP A 201 -27.04 17.27 -4.94
C ASP A 201 -25.95 16.39 -5.58
N ARG A 202 -26.19 15.08 -5.58
CA ARG A 202 -25.50 14.13 -6.45
C ARG A 202 -26.33 14.01 -7.74
N ASN A 203 -26.09 14.89 -8.67
CA ASN A 203 -26.72 14.81 -9.99
C ASN A 203 -25.68 14.67 -11.14
N ASN A 204 -24.46 14.22 -10.84
CA ASN A 204 -23.46 13.90 -11.86
C ASN A 204 -23.27 12.38 -11.93
N ALA A 205 -23.58 11.80 -13.08
CA ALA A 205 -23.27 10.41 -13.35
C ALA A 205 -21.75 10.22 -13.43
N VAL A 206 -21.21 9.39 -12.55
CA VAL A 206 -19.81 9.01 -12.55
C VAL A 206 -19.62 7.78 -13.42
N LYS A 207 -18.63 7.76 -14.29
CA LYS A 207 -18.28 6.60 -15.12
C LYS A 207 -16.87 6.10 -14.82
N VAL A 208 -16.66 4.80 -14.95
CA VAL A 208 -15.34 4.18 -14.92
C VAL A 208 -14.89 3.80 -16.31
N GLN A 209 -13.59 3.90 -16.56
CA GLN A 209 -12.97 3.36 -17.75
C GLN A 209 -11.63 2.70 -17.43
N ILE A 210 -11.17 1.82 -18.33
CA ILE A 210 -9.84 1.20 -18.26
C ILE A 210 -9.07 1.54 -19.52
N ASP A 211 -7.87 2.09 -19.37
CA ASP A 211 -6.91 2.23 -20.45
C ASP A 211 -6.21 0.86 -20.66
N HIS A 212 -6.68 0.12 -21.67
CA HIS A 212 -6.15 -1.21 -22.01
C HIS A 212 -4.67 -1.19 -22.44
N LYS A 213 -4.12 -0.03 -22.86
CA LYS A 213 -2.70 0.08 -23.20
C LYS A 213 -1.81 0.10 -21.93
N ARG A 214 -2.38 0.54 -20.83
CA ARG A 214 -1.69 0.63 -19.53
C ARG A 214 -1.99 -0.56 -18.63
N CYS A 215 -3.11 -1.24 -18.83
CA CYS A 215 -3.48 -2.39 -18.01
C CYS A 215 -2.48 -3.53 -18.17
N GLN A 216 -2.03 -4.09 -17.05
CA GLN A 216 -1.11 -5.23 -16.98
C GLN A 216 -1.74 -6.45 -16.27
N GLY A 217 -3.07 -6.50 -16.13
CA GLY A 217 -3.77 -7.65 -15.57
C GLY A 217 -3.51 -7.89 -14.07
N HIS A 218 -3.27 -6.83 -13.28
CA HIS A 218 -3.02 -6.98 -11.83
C HIS A 218 -4.23 -7.39 -11.00
N GLY A 219 -5.43 -7.38 -11.55
CA GLY A 219 -6.65 -7.85 -10.91
C GLY A 219 -7.29 -6.91 -9.87
N ARG A 220 -6.59 -5.86 -9.43
CA ARG A 220 -7.03 -4.99 -8.33
C ARG A 220 -8.39 -4.34 -8.54
N CYS A 221 -8.74 -3.99 -9.77
CA CYS A 221 -10.03 -3.35 -10.07
C CYS A 221 -11.20 -4.29 -9.82
N TYR A 222 -11.16 -5.51 -10.31
CA TYR A 222 -12.25 -6.47 -10.10
C TYR A 222 -12.23 -7.12 -8.71
N ASP A 223 -11.07 -7.18 -8.03
CA ASP A 223 -11.01 -7.59 -6.62
C ASP A 223 -11.72 -6.56 -5.70
N LEU A 224 -11.55 -5.26 -5.98
CA LEU A 224 -12.07 -4.18 -5.15
C LEU A 224 -13.49 -3.74 -5.52
N ALA A 225 -13.86 -3.86 -6.80
CA ALA A 225 -15.16 -3.45 -7.33
C ALA A 225 -15.70 -4.48 -8.32
N PRO A 226 -16.03 -5.71 -7.88
CA PRO A 226 -16.47 -6.79 -8.75
C PRO A 226 -17.81 -6.51 -9.45
N GLY A 227 -18.59 -5.53 -8.98
CA GLY A 227 -19.80 -5.08 -9.64
C GLY A 227 -19.58 -4.13 -10.80
N LEU A 228 -18.38 -3.56 -10.94
CA LEU A 228 -18.02 -2.59 -11.99
C LEU A 228 -16.96 -3.13 -12.95
N PHE A 229 -16.13 -4.06 -12.51
CA PHE A 229 -15.02 -4.60 -13.28
C PHE A 229 -15.04 -6.12 -13.27
N GLY A 230 -14.61 -6.70 -14.37
CA GLY A 230 -14.31 -8.11 -14.54
C GLY A 230 -12.94 -8.27 -15.17
N ASP A 231 -12.61 -9.48 -15.54
CA ASP A 231 -11.43 -9.84 -16.33
C ASP A 231 -11.85 -10.45 -17.68
N ASP A 232 -10.98 -10.28 -18.66
CA ASP A 232 -11.09 -10.97 -19.94
C ASP A 232 -10.39 -12.35 -19.91
N ASP A 233 -10.45 -13.08 -21.01
CA ASP A 233 -9.84 -14.43 -21.15
C ASP A 233 -8.31 -14.42 -20.96
N GLU A 234 -7.68 -13.25 -21.06
CA GLU A 234 -6.23 -13.04 -20.90
C GLU A 234 -5.87 -12.49 -19.50
N GLY A 235 -6.88 -12.21 -18.65
CA GLY A 235 -6.73 -11.71 -17.29
C GLY A 235 -6.56 -10.20 -17.19
N TYR A 236 -6.81 -9.44 -18.27
CA TYR A 236 -6.84 -7.98 -18.22
C TYR A 236 -8.17 -7.49 -17.66
N GLY A 237 -8.14 -6.38 -16.93
CA GLY A 237 -9.35 -5.77 -16.41
C GLY A 237 -10.25 -5.25 -17.52
N MET A 238 -11.56 -5.49 -17.38
CA MET A 238 -12.59 -4.95 -18.27
C MET A 238 -13.69 -4.26 -17.44
N VAL A 239 -14.32 -3.23 -18.01
CA VAL A 239 -15.48 -2.57 -17.41
C VAL A 239 -16.74 -3.36 -17.71
N LEU A 240 -17.56 -3.59 -16.69
CA LEU A 240 -18.85 -4.26 -16.84
C LEU A 240 -19.95 -3.27 -17.24
N GLY A 241 -20.80 -3.67 -18.19
CA GLY A 241 -21.91 -2.84 -18.63
C GLY A 241 -21.48 -1.59 -19.38
N ASP A 242 -22.12 -0.45 -19.09
CA ASP A 242 -21.85 0.86 -19.71
C ASP A 242 -20.85 1.74 -18.94
N GLY A 243 -20.32 1.19 -17.84
CA GLY A 243 -19.37 1.87 -16.97
C GLY A 243 -19.97 2.93 -16.05
N ILE A 244 -21.29 3.12 -16.05
CA ILE A 244 -21.95 4.01 -15.09
C ILE A 244 -21.83 3.42 -13.68
N VAL A 245 -21.35 4.24 -12.75
CA VAL A 245 -21.13 3.84 -11.36
C VAL A 245 -22.38 4.14 -10.55
N PRO A 246 -23.04 3.10 -9.99
CA PRO A 246 -24.13 3.32 -9.05
C PRO A 246 -23.63 4.06 -7.80
N PRO A 247 -24.48 4.90 -7.15
CA PRO A 247 -24.07 5.68 -5.97
C PRO A 247 -23.52 4.84 -4.82
N ASP A 248 -24.03 3.65 -4.63
CA ASP A 248 -23.59 2.67 -3.62
C ASP A 248 -22.25 1.99 -3.95
N GLN A 249 -21.77 2.10 -5.21
CA GLN A 249 -20.50 1.55 -5.66
C GLN A 249 -19.42 2.62 -5.93
N GLU A 250 -19.71 3.91 -5.77
CA GLU A 250 -18.75 4.98 -5.99
C GLU A 250 -17.48 4.84 -5.13
N HIS A 251 -17.66 4.45 -3.86
CA HIS A 251 -16.53 4.20 -2.96
C HIS A 251 -15.60 3.11 -3.50
N ALA A 252 -16.16 1.97 -3.90
CA ALA A 252 -15.40 0.86 -4.48
C ALA A 252 -14.70 1.25 -5.79
N ALA A 253 -15.37 2.05 -6.65
CA ALA A 253 -14.79 2.59 -7.88
C ALA A 253 -13.55 3.46 -7.59
N ARG A 254 -13.64 4.38 -6.62
CA ARG A 254 -12.51 5.25 -6.22
C ARG A 254 -11.34 4.43 -5.66
N LEU A 255 -11.62 3.40 -4.87
CA LEU A 255 -10.59 2.50 -4.37
C LEU A 255 -9.92 1.71 -5.50
N ALA A 256 -10.67 1.25 -6.51
CA ALA A 256 -10.11 0.56 -7.67
C ALA A 256 -9.16 1.48 -8.48
N VAL A 257 -9.54 2.74 -8.70
CA VAL A 257 -8.66 3.75 -9.34
C VAL A 257 -7.37 3.93 -8.56
N LEU A 258 -7.47 4.13 -7.25
CA LEU A 258 -6.33 4.40 -6.38
C LEU A 258 -5.36 3.21 -6.30
N ASN A 259 -5.88 1.99 -6.32
CA ASN A 259 -5.09 0.79 -6.13
C ASN A 259 -4.61 0.13 -7.44
N CYS A 260 -4.92 0.73 -8.61
CA CYS A 260 -4.38 0.26 -9.88
C CYS A 260 -2.90 0.64 -9.99
N PRO A 261 -1.95 -0.34 -10.00
CA PRO A 261 -0.51 -0.03 -10.02
C PRO A 261 -0.09 0.73 -11.28
N GLU A 262 -0.76 0.45 -12.40
CA GLU A 262 -0.47 1.05 -13.72
C GLU A 262 -1.28 2.33 -13.98
N ARG A 263 -2.12 2.75 -13.02
CA ARG A 263 -3.04 3.88 -13.20
C ARG A 263 -3.88 3.76 -14.49
N ALA A 264 -4.25 2.54 -14.82
CA ALA A 264 -5.05 2.22 -15.99
C ALA A 264 -6.55 2.43 -15.77
N VAL A 265 -7.01 2.45 -14.51
CA VAL A 265 -8.41 2.69 -14.15
C VAL A 265 -8.61 4.17 -13.91
N GLU A 266 -9.64 4.75 -14.52
CA GLU A 266 -9.95 6.18 -14.42
C GLU A 266 -11.44 6.38 -14.09
N LEU A 267 -11.73 7.44 -13.32
CA LEU A 267 -13.07 7.95 -13.05
C LEU A 267 -13.31 9.18 -13.93
N LEU A 268 -14.43 9.19 -14.64
CA LEU A 268 -14.90 10.30 -15.44
C LEU A 268 -16.12 10.90 -14.74
N GLU A 269 -16.04 12.15 -14.38
CA GLU A 269 -17.19 12.94 -13.90
C GLU A 269 -17.76 13.71 -15.10
N GLU A 270 -19.01 13.44 -15.48
CA GLU A 270 -19.67 14.26 -16.49
C GLU A 270 -19.99 15.64 -15.87
N ALA A 271 -19.42 16.68 -16.46
CA ALA A 271 -19.55 18.09 -16.02
C ALA A 271 -20.95 18.67 -16.29
#